data_dbd3af10165959d267ebe0ade0808cf0
#
_entry.id   dbd3af10165959d267ebe0ade0808cf0
#
_cell.length_a   1.000
_cell.length_b   1.000
_cell.length_c   1.000
_cell.angle_alpha   90.00
_cell.angle_beta   90.00
_cell.angle_gamma   90.00
#
_symmetry.space_group_name_H-M   'P 1'
#
loop_
_entity.id
_entity.type
_entity.pdbx_description
1 polymer ?
#
loop_
_entity_poly.entity_id
_entity_poly.type
_entity_poly.pdbx_seq_one_letter_code
_entity_poly.pdbx_strand_id
1 'polypeptide(L)'
;MPTGFARVLGWRRVRYPLGVAAVLGLLLMPGWKDHYWILFARLFFIALTATLAFGLFETWPARTPRWIARWVLQVLAVAIAIPLAAWTAYLATTQGDPVPFWQNSDRLTGFGFMTFMGVLLAPWMAVSALIGQINGEAQRQALAFELERSELERQALDARMRLLQAQVEPHFLFNTLA
;
A
#
# COMPACT_ATOMS: atom_id res chain seq x y z
N MET A 1 -9.25 -8.64 13.88
CA MET A 1 -8.82 -7.82 12.72
C MET A 1 -8.35 -6.48 13.25
N PRO A 2 -7.17 -5.97 12.92
CA PRO A 2 -6.72 -4.67 13.41
C PRO A 2 -7.62 -3.57 12.81
N THR A 3 -8.25 -2.81 13.69
CA THR A 3 -9.16 -1.72 13.34
C THR A 3 -8.42 -0.40 13.39
N GLY A 4 -8.66 0.50 12.43
CA GLY A 4 -8.15 1.87 12.48
C GLY A 4 -6.71 2.07 12.01
N PHE A 5 -5.99 2.98 12.68
CA PHE A 5 -4.63 3.44 12.36
C PHE A 5 -3.58 2.34 12.18
N ALA A 6 -3.70 1.21 12.87
CA ALA A 6 -2.80 0.06 12.72
C ALA A 6 -2.83 -0.56 11.31
N ARG A 7 -3.89 -0.36 10.55
CA ARG A 7 -4.02 -0.81 9.16
C ARG A 7 -3.28 0.11 8.19
N VAL A 8 -3.21 1.40 8.50
CA VAL A 8 -2.55 2.43 7.68
C VAL A 8 -1.04 2.36 7.86
N LEU A 9 -0.55 2.14 9.09
CA LEU A 9 0.86 2.07 9.47
C LEU A 9 1.46 0.65 9.40
N GLY A 10 0.80 -0.29 8.71
CA GLY A 10 1.35 -1.64 8.55
C GLY A 10 2.77 -1.62 8.00
N TRP A 11 3.73 -2.28 8.67
CA TRP A 11 5.16 -2.32 8.30
C TRP A 11 5.40 -2.59 6.81
N ARG A 12 4.58 -3.44 6.20
CA ARG A 12 4.66 -3.74 4.76
C ARG A 12 4.37 -2.54 3.86
N ARG A 13 3.53 -1.59 4.30
CA ARG A 13 3.16 -0.38 3.53
C ARG A 13 4.19 0.73 3.69
N VAL A 14 4.77 0.86 4.87
CA VAL A 14 5.71 1.93 5.21
C VAL A 14 7.11 1.67 4.66
N ARG A 15 7.54 0.42 4.58
CA ARG A 15 8.90 0.04 4.15
C ARG A 15 9.23 0.49 2.72
N TYR A 16 8.28 0.46 1.78
CA TYR A 16 8.53 0.85 0.40
C TYR A 16 8.78 2.36 0.25
N PRO A 17 7.89 3.26 0.75
CA PRO A 17 8.16 4.70 0.75
C PRO A 17 9.44 5.08 1.49
N LEU A 18 9.73 4.46 2.62
CA LEU A 18 10.99 4.69 3.35
C LEU A 18 12.20 4.18 2.56
N GLY A 19 12.10 3.04 1.88
CA GLY A 19 13.15 2.53 1.00
C GLY A 19 13.44 3.49 -0.15
N VAL A 20 12.40 4.00 -0.81
CA VAL A 20 12.53 5.02 -1.87
C VAL A 20 13.16 6.30 -1.31
N ALA A 21 12.71 6.77 -0.14
CA ALA A 21 13.29 7.94 0.53
C ALA A 21 14.78 7.73 0.87
N ALA A 22 15.17 6.54 1.33
CA ALA A 22 16.55 6.20 1.60
C ALA A 22 17.42 6.21 0.32
N VAL A 23 16.93 5.60 -0.77
CA VAL A 23 17.61 5.59 -2.06
C VAL A 23 17.77 7.02 -2.61
N LEU A 24 16.71 7.83 -2.55
CA LEU A 24 16.79 9.25 -2.92
C LEU A 24 17.79 10.02 -2.07
N GLY A 25 17.81 9.76 -0.75
CA GLY A 25 18.79 10.37 0.15
C GLY A 25 20.23 10.05 -0.24
N LEU A 26 20.51 8.79 -0.58
CA LEU A 26 21.83 8.36 -1.07
C LEU A 26 22.20 9.01 -2.41
N LEU A 27 21.26 9.12 -3.34
CA LEU A 27 21.49 9.78 -4.64
C LEU A 27 21.73 11.28 -4.50
N LEU A 28 21.10 11.95 -3.54
CA LEU A 28 21.26 13.39 -3.31
C LEU A 28 22.45 13.73 -2.42
N MET A 29 23.04 12.74 -1.74
CA MET A 29 24.16 12.92 -0.82
C MET A 29 25.36 13.67 -1.44
N PRO A 30 25.81 13.40 -2.69
CA PRO A 30 26.98 14.04 -3.28
C PRO A 30 26.82 15.56 -3.49
N GLY A 31 25.59 16.03 -3.69
CA GLY A 31 25.30 17.47 -3.90
C GLY A 31 24.84 18.22 -2.65
N TRP A 32 24.77 17.53 -1.51
CA TRP A 32 24.21 18.09 -0.29
C TRP A 32 25.28 18.81 0.54
N LYS A 33 25.04 20.09 0.85
CA LYS A 33 26.01 20.96 1.56
C LYS A 33 25.85 20.93 3.09
N ASP A 34 24.63 20.59 3.59
CA ASP A 34 24.33 20.51 5.01
C ASP A 34 24.63 19.11 5.58
N HIS A 35 24.33 18.88 6.86
CA HIS A 35 24.48 17.57 7.49
C HIS A 35 23.56 16.52 6.85
N TYR A 36 24.09 15.36 6.49
CA TYR A 36 23.35 14.29 5.81
C TYR A 36 22.14 13.78 6.59
N TRP A 37 22.20 13.79 7.93
CA TRP A 37 21.08 13.39 8.76
C TRP A 37 19.83 14.26 8.56
N ILE A 38 20.01 15.57 8.28
CA ILE A 38 18.92 16.51 7.97
C ILE A 38 18.24 16.13 6.65
N LEU A 39 19.03 15.76 5.65
CA LEU A 39 18.51 15.27 4.36
C LEU A 39 17.61 14.05 4.57
N PHE A 40 18.12 13.03 5.27
CA PHE A 40 17.36 11.82 5.54
C PHE A 40 16.13 12.07 6.40
N ALA A 41 16.24 12.92 7.43
CA ALA A 41 15.11 13.30 8.29
C ALA A 41 13.98 13.95 7.48
N ARG A 42 14.31 14.89 6.58
CA ARG A 42 13.33 15.52 5.69
C ARG A 42 12.68 14.53 4.76
N LEU A 43 13.45 13.69 4.08
CA LEU A 43 12.92 12.68 3.14
C LEU A 43 12.03 11.65 3.84
N PHE A 44 12.43 11.14 5.00
CA PHE A 44 11.62 10.20 5.78
C PHE A 44 10.33 10.85 6.30
N PHE A 45 10.40 12.10 6.74
CA PHE A 45 9.22 12.84 7.17
C PHE A 45 8.23 13.03 6.02
N ILE A 46 8.69 13.43 4.84
CA ILE A 46 7.88 13.58 3.63
C ILE A 46 7.26 12.24 3.24
N ALA A 47 8.05 11.15 3.19
CA ALA A 47 7.58 9.83 2.84
C ALA A 47 6.52 9.30 3.82
N LEU A 48 6.73 9.50 5.13
CA LEU A 48 5.79 9.11 6.16
C LEU A 48 4.47 9.88 6.05
N THR A 49 4.55 11.21 5.88
CA THR A 49 3.37 12.07 5.71
C THR A 49 2.59 11.72 4.45
N ALA A 50 3.26 11.45 3.33
CA ALA A 50 2.63 10.99 2.10
C ALA A 50 1.90 9.65 2.29
N THR A 51 2.52 8.70 3.01
CA THR A 51 1.93 7.39 3.32
C THR A 51 0.70 7.53 4.22
N LEU A 52 0.75 8.40 5.21
CA LEU A 52 -0.39 8.70 6.09
C LEU A 52 -1.53 9.36 5.31
N ALA A 53 -1.23 10.34 4.45
CA ALA A 53 -2.22 10.98 3.60
C ALA A 53 -2.91 9.96 2.68
N PHE A 54 -2.14 9.10 2.01
CA PHE A 54 -2.69 8.02 1.18
C PHE A 54 -3.60 7.10 1.97
N GLY A 55 -3.17 6.62 3.14
CA GLY A 55 -3.94 5.71 3.98
C GLY A 55 -5.19 6.34 4.58
N LEU A 56 -5.16 7.64 4.89
CA LEU A 56 -6.32 8.37 5.38
C LEU A 56 -7.43 8.41 4.31
N PHE A 57 -7.09 8.73 3.08
CA PHE A 57 -8.04 8.80 1.97
C PHE A 57 -8.42 7.43 1.38
N GLU A 58 -7.81 6.35 1.84
CA GLU A 58 -8.29 4.97 1.58
C GLU A 58 -9.60 4.68 2.33
N THR A 59 -9.74 5.22 3.54
CA THR A 59 -10.88 4.93 4.43
C THR A 59 -11.88 6.07 4.52
N TRP A 60 -11.45 7.31 4.37
CA TRP A 60 -12.26 8.52 4.49
C TRP A 60 -12.14 9.39 3.22
N PRO A 61 -13.26 9.96 2.70
CA PRO A 61 -14.64 9.88 3.16
C PRO A 61 -15.33 8.55 2.80
N ALA A 62 -16.25 8.11 3.67
CA ALA A 62 -16.98 6.86 3.48
C ALA A 62 -17.86 6.86 2.22
N ARG A 63 -18.35 8.05 1.80
CA ARG A 63 -19.16 8.25 0.60
C ARG A 63 -18.45 9.22 -0.35
N THR A 64 -17.90 8.70 -1.42
CA THR A 64 -17.38 9.53 -2.53
C THR A 64 -18.47 9.76 -3.58
N PRO A 65 -18.58 10.96 -4.18
CA PRO A 65 -19.45 11.18 -5.33
C PRO A 65 -19.12 10.18 -6.45
N ARG A 66 -20.14 9.70 -7.17
CA ARG A 66 -19.99 8.69 -8.23
C ARG A 66 -19.01 9.06 -9.36
N TRP A 67 -18.77 10.35 -9.55
CA TRP A 67 -17.90 10.88 -10.61
C TRP A 67 -16.42 11.02 -10.20
N ILE A 68 -16.10 10.89 -8.87
CA ILE A 68 -14.72 10.93 -8.39
C ILE A 68 -14.31 9.51 -7.97
N ALA A 69 -13.41 8.91 -8.72
CA ALA A 69 -12.81 7.66 -8.34
C ALA A 69 -11.93 7.87 -7.09
N ARG A 70 -12.03 6.98 -6.11
CA ARG A 70 -11.30 7.08 -4.83
C ARG A 70 -9.79 7.22 -5.01
N TRP A 71 -9.21 6.58 -6.03
CA TRP A 71 -7.79 6.68 -6.33
C TRP A 71 -7.36 8.12 -6.70
N VAL A 72 -8.26 8.90 -7.34
CA VAL A 72 -7.98 10.32 -7.67
C VAL A 72 -7.81 11.14 -6.40
N LEU A 73 -8.70 10.93 -5.41
CA LEU A 73 -8.58 11.61 -4.11
C LEU A 73 -7.29 11.23 -3.38
N GLN A 74 -6.88 9.98 -3.44
CA GLN A 74 -5.63 9.52 -2.84
C GLN A 74 -4.42 10.19 -3.50
N VAL A 75 -4.38 10.24 -4.83
CA VAL A 75 -3.29 10.89 -5.57
C VAL A 75 -3.25 12.39 -5.29
N LEU A 76 -4.41 13.06 -5.31
CA LEU A 76 -4.50 14.49 -4.98
C LEU A 76 -4.07 14.78 -3.53
N ALA A 77 -4.51 13.95 -2.58
CA ALA A 77 -4.11 14.09 -1.19
C ALA A 77 -2.60 13.98 -1.00
N VAL A 78 -1.96 13.01 -1.66
CA VAL A 78 -0.50 12.85 -1.63
C VAL A 78 0.20 14.02 -2.32
N ALA A 79 -0.31 14.47 -3.48
CA ALA A 79 0.25 15.61 -4.21
C ALA A 79 0.22 16.92 -3.40
N ILE A 80 -0.79 17.10 -2.53
CA ILE A 80 -0.89 18.25 -1.63
C ILE A 80 -0.06 18.03 -0.36
N ALA A 81 -0.06 16.80 0.17
CA ALA A 81 0.65 16.48 1.41
C ALA A 81 2.17 16.62 1.28
N ILE A 82 2.75 16.29 0.11
CA ILE A 82 4.18 16.37 -0.13
C ILE A 82 4.74 17.79 -0.01
N PRO A 83 4.22 18.81 -0.73
CA PRO A 83 4.73 20.17 -0.58
C PRO A 83 4.50 20.72 0.83
N LEU A 84 3.39 20.40 1.49
CA LEU A 84 3.14 20.80 2.88
C LEU A 84 4.13 20.14 3.86
N ALA A 85 4.39 18.85 3.69
CA ALA A 85 5.38 18.14 4.49
C ALA A 85 6.79 18.66 4.24
N ALA A 86 7.16 18.93 3.00
CA ALA A 86 8.45 19.53 2.68
C ALA A 86 8.58 20.91 3.30
N TRP A 87 7.55 21.76 3.22
CA TRP A 87 7.52 23.06 3.82
C TRP A 87 7.73 23.00 5.35
N THR A 88 6.95 22.15 6.03
CA THR A 88 7.06 21.97 7.49
C THR A 88 8.43 21.39 7.90
N ALA A 89 8.97 20.44 7.11
CA ALA A 89 10.28 19.87 7.36
C ALA A 89 11.40 20.92 7.23
N TYR A 90 11.31 21.78 6.22
CA TYR A 90 12.28 22.89 6.06
C TYR A 90 12.14 23.91 7.19
N LEU A 91 10.93 24.33 7.54
CA LEU A 91 10.71 25.21 8.68
C LEU A 91 11.32 24.64 9.98
N ALA A 92 11.04 23.38 10.27
CA ALA A 92 11.52 22.73 11.50
C ALA A 92 13.05 22.60 11.55
N THR A 93 13.69 22.33 10.41
CA THR A 93 15.14 22.09 10.34
C THR A 93 15.98 23.35 10.14
N THR A 94 15.36 24.49 9.86
CA THR A 94 16.03 25.81 9.70
C THR A 94 15.66 26.79 10.82
N GLN A 95 15.06 26.29 11.90
CA GLN A 95 14.80 27.12 13.10
C GLN A 95 16.13 27.56 13.69
N GLY A 96 16.26 28.88 13.90
CA GLY A 96 17.49 29.48 14.46
C GLY A 96 18.46 29.98 13.41
N ASP A 97 18.22 29.78 12.12
CA ASP A 97 19.02 30.40 11.08
C ASP A 97 18.70 31.90 10.93
N PRO A 98 19.70 32.75 10.66
CA PRO A 98 19.52 34.19 10.54
C PRO A 98 18.64 34.61 9.34
N VAL A 99 18.54 33.75 8.32
CA VAL A 99 17.78 34.02 7.10
C VAL A 99 16.78 32.86 6.87
N PRO A 100 15.50 33.18 6.63
CA PRO A 100 14.50 32.17 6.28
C PRO A 100 14.92 31.35 5.06
N PHE A 101 14.55 30.06 5.03
CA PHE A 101 14.99 29.16 3.95
C PHE A 101 14.52 29.62 2.55
N TRP A 102 13.39 30.33 2.45
CA TRP A 102 12.86 30.84 1.17
C TRP A 102 13.63 32.06 0.63
N GLN A 103 14.49 32.69 1.42
CA GLN A 103 15.41 33.74 0.98
C GLN A 103 16.80 33.23 0.64
N ASN A 104 17.10 31.98 0.99
CA ASN A 104 18.34 31.31 0.64
C ASN A 104 18.17 30.47 -0.64
N SER A 105 18.83 30.86 -1.73
CA SER A 105 18.70 30.21 -3.04
C SER A 105 19.04 28.73 -3.04
N ASP A 106 20.07 28.31 -2.31
CA ASP A 106 20.49 26.89 -2.22
C ASP A 106 19.40 26.05 -1.53
N ARG A 107 18.83 26.56 -0.44
CA ARG A 107 17.78 25.89 0.31
C ARG A 107 16.46 25.87 -0.44
N LEU A 108 16.13 26.96 -1.11
CA LEU A 108 14.93 27.04 -1.96
C LEU A 108 15.02 26.04 -3.12
N THR A 109 16.20 25.91 -3.73
CA THR A 109 16.44 24.91 -4.78
C THR A 109 16.30 23.49 -4.23
N GLY A 110 16.86 23.20 -3.05
CA GLY A 110 16.70 21.90 -2.37
C GLY A 110 15.25 21.59 -2.04
N PHE A 111 14.49 22.55 -1.53
CA PHE A 111 13.05 22.44 -1.27
C PHE A 111 12.26 22.15 -2.55
N GLY A 112 12.51 22.93 -3.61
CA GLY A 112 11.85 22.76 -4.91
C GLY A 112 12.14 21.40 -5.50
N PHE A 113 13.40 20.95 -5.47
CA PHE A 113 13.79 19.63 -5.97
C PHE A 113 13.15 18.49 -5.20
N MET A 114 13.15 18.51 -3.85
CA MET A 114 12.52 17.48 -3.03
C MET A 114 11.01 17.41 -3.27
N THR A 115 10.36 18.57 -3.37
CA THR A 115 8.93 18.67 -3.64
C THR A 115 8.60 18.15 -5.03
N PHE A 116 9.35 18.58 -6.05
CA PHE A 116 9.18 18.14 -7.43
C PHE A 116 9.37 16.62 -7.57
N MET A 117 10.46 16.08 -7.04
CA MET A 117 10.73 14.63 -7.05
C MET A 117 9.66 13.84 -6.29
N GLY A 118 9.23 14.34 -5.14
CA GLY A 118 8.17 13.70 -4.36
C GLY A 118 6.85 13.66 -5.12
N VAL A 119 6.42 14.77 -5.70
CA VAL A 119 5.17 14.85 -6.49
C VAL A 119 5.27 14.01 -7.77
N LEU A 120 6.45 13.96 -8.41
CA LEU A 120 6.68 13.14 -9.60
C LEU A 120 6.60 11.63 -9.30
N LEU A 121 7.17 11.20 -8.17
CA LEU A 121 7.20 9.79 -7.78
C LEU A 121 5.92 9.30 -7.09
N ALA A 122 5.15 10.20 -6.51
CA ALA A 122 3.92 9.87 -5.78
C ALA A 122 2.90 9.09 -6.61
N PRO A 123 2.58 9.46 -7.86
CA PRO A 123 1.63 8.71 -8.69
C PRO A 123 2.09 7.27 -8.95
N TRP A 124 3.39 7.05 -9.19
CA TRP A 124 3.95 5.71 -9.40
C TRP A 124 3.83 4.84 -8.15
N MET A 125 4.05 5.41 -6.97
CA MET A 125 3.85 4.70 -5.71
C MET A 125 2.39 4.39 -5.46
N ALA A 126 1.47 5.31 -5.77
CA ALA A 126 0.04 5.11 -5.66
C ALA A 126 -0.46 4.01 -6.62
N VAL A 127 -0.02 4.04 -7.87
CA VAL A 127 -0.36 3.03 -8.89
C VAL A 127 0.18 1.65 -8.50
N SER A 128 1.43 1.56 -8.05
CA SER A 128 2.00 0.27 -7.62
C SER A 128 1.27 -0.32 -6.41
N ALA A 129 0.87 0.52 -5.45
CA ALA A 129 0.06 0.10 -4.31
C ALA A 129 -1.34 -0.40 -4.75
N LEU A 130 -1.97 0.30 -5.71
CA LEU A 130 -3.26 -0.09 -6.27
C LEU A 130 -3.20 -1.42 -7.02
N ILE A 131 -2.19 -1.62 -7.87
CA ILE A 131 -1.95 -2.90 -8.57
C ILE A 131 -1.75 -4.03 -7.55
N GLY A 132 -0.97 -3.78 -6.50
CA GLY A 132 -0.78 -4.76 -5.42
C GLY A 132 -2.08 -5.14 -4.70
N GLN A 133 -3.00 -4.20 -4.50
CA GLN A 133 -4.33 -4.47 -3.92
C GLN A 133 -5.19 -5.31 -4.86
N ILE A 134 -5.29 -4.93 -6.14
CA ILE A 134 -6.08 -5.66 -7.15
C ILE A 134 -5.58 -7.10 -7.31
N ASN A 135 -4.26 -7.29 -7.41
CA ASN A 135 -3.67 -8.62 -7.53
C ASN A 135 -3.91 -9.46 -6.27
N GLY A 136 -3.84 -8.84 -5.08
CA GLY A 136 -4.13 -9.53 -3.81
C GLY A 136 -5.59 -9.98 -3.69
N GLU A 137 -6.53 -9.19 -4.18
CA GLU A 137 -7.96 -9.56 -4.22
C GLU A 137 -8.22 -10.66 -5.25
N ALA A 138 -7.64 -10.56 -6.44
CA ALA A 138 -7.75 -11.59 -7.47
C ALA A 138 -7.19 -12.95 -6.99
N GLN A 139 -6.04 -12.95 -6.30
CA GLN A 139 -5.47 -14.17 -5.72
C GLN A 139 -6.37 -14.78 -4.64
N ARG A 140 -6.98 -13.95 -3.77
CA ARG A 140 -7.91 -14.44 -2.74
C ARG A 140 -9.15 -15.07 -3.36
N GLN A 141 -9.70 -14.46 -4.41
CA GLN A 141 -10.85 -15.01 -5.14
C GLN A 141 -10.51 -16.33 -5.83
N ALA A 142 -9.33 -16.41 -6.46
CA ALA A 142 -8.85 -17.64 -7.10
C ALA A 142 -8.70 -18.79 -6.08
N LEU A 143 -8.08 -18.53 -4.93
CA LEU A 143 -7.94 -19.51 -3.86
C LEU A 143 -9.29 -19.94 -3.28
N ALA A 144 -10.23 -19.00 -3.09
CA ALA A 144 -11.57 -19.33 -2.60
C ALA A 144 -12.31 -20.25 -3.60
N PHE A 145 -12.20 -19.97 -4.90
CA PHE A 145 -12.78 -20.80 -5.95
C PHE A 145 -12.15 -22.20 -6.04
N GLU A 146 -10.82 -22.30 -5.89
CA GLU A 146 -10.14 -23.61 -5.84
C GLU A 146 -10.58 -24.45 -4.63
N LEU A 147 -10.75 -23.82 -3.46
CA LEU A 147 -11.25 -24.51 -2.28
C LEU A 147 -12.69 -25.02 -2.48
N GLU A 148 -13.57 -24.18 -3.00
CA GLU A 148 -14.95 -24.55 -3.29
C GLU A 148 -15.03 -25.70 -4.30
N ARG A 149 -14.24 -25.62 -5.36
CA ARG A 149 -14.14 -26.69 -6.36
C ARG A 149 -13.65 -28.00 -5.75
N SER A 150 -12.59 -27.96 -4.94
CA SER A 150 -12.05 -29.15 -4.25
C SER A 150 -13.08 -29.78 -3.33
N GLU A 151 -13.89 -28.96 -2.64
CA GLU A 151 -14.94 -29.45 -1.77
C GLU A 151 -16.10 -30.10 -2.55
N LEU A 152 -16.49 -29.52 -3.67
CA LEU A 152 -17.48 -30.12 -4.58
C LEU A 152 -17.00 -31.45 -5.17
N GLU A 153 -15.75 -31.53 -5.60
CA GLU A 153 -15.15 -32.78 -6.09
C GLU A 153 -15.15 -33.87 -5.01
N ARG A 154 -14.81 -33.50 -3.77
CA ARG A 154 -14.85 -34.42 -2.64
C ARG A 154 -16.28 -34.91 -2.34
N GLN A 155 -17.25 -34.00 -2.33
CA GLN A 155 -18.67 -34.37 -2.13
C GLN A 155 -19.18 -35.29 -3.26
N ALA A 156 -18.79 -35.05 -4.52
CA ALA A 156 -19.13 -35.88 -5.64
C ALA A 156 -18.53 -37.29 -5.52
N LEU A 157 -17.27 -37.39 -5.08
CA LEU A 157 -16.62 -38.68 -4.82
C LEU A 157 -17.30 -39.45 -3.67
N ASP A 158 -17.63 -38.77 -2.58
CA ASP A 158 -18.33 -39.38 -1.45
C ASP A 158 -19.73 -39.88 -1.85
N ALA A 159 -20.46 -39.10 -2.63
CA ALA A 159 -21.77 -39.51 -3.17
C ALA A 159 -21.64 -40.75 -4.10
N ARG A 160 -20.61 -40.78 -4.95
CA ARG A 160 -20.34 -41.93 -5.83
C ARG A 160 -19.97 -43.18 -5.04
N MET A 161 -19.16 -43.05 -3.98
CA MET A 161 -18.83 -44.15 -3.07
C MET A 161 -20.04 -44.69 -2.38
N ARG A 162 -20.95 -43.88 -1.88
CA ARG A 162 -22.22 -44.29 -1.26
C ARG A 162 -23.11 -45.04 -2.25
N LEU A 163 -23.22 -44.58 -3.49
CA LEU A 163 -23.98 -45.28 -4.55
C LEU A 163 -23.39 -46.66 -4.84
N LEU A 164 -22.08 -46.77 -4.94
CA LEU A 164 -21.40 -48.08 -5.15
C LEU A 164 -21.64 -49.02 -3.98
N GLN A 165 -21.54 -48.54 -2.74
CA GLN A 165 -21.84 -49.34 -1.55
C GLN A 165 -23.30 -49.83 -1.54
N ALA A 166 -24.25 -48.94 -1.88
CA ALA A 166 -25.67 -49.32 -1.96
C ALA A 166 -25.98 -50.37 -3.07
N GLN A 167 -25.17 -50.47 -4.10
CA GLN A 167 -25.29 -51.48 -5.14
C GLN A 167 -24.68 -52.84 -4.75
N VAL A 168 -23.64 -52.83 -3.91
CA VAL A 168 -22.93 -54.04 -3.49
C VAL A 168 -23.66 -54.79 -2.37
N GLU A 169 -24.24 -54.07 -1.39
CA GLU A 169 -24.92 -54.71 -0.24
C GLU A 169 -26.10 -55.62 -0.60
N PRO A 170 -27.05 -55.26 -1.49
CA PRO A 170 -28.15 -56.14 -1.82
C PRO A 170 -27.76 -57.39 -2.57
N HIS A 171 -26.78 -57.29 -3.47
CA HIS A 171 -26.36 -58.41 -4.33
C HIS A 171 -25.59 -59.50 -3.53
N PHE A 172 -24.86 -59.09 -2.48
CA PHE A 172 -24.13 -60.06 -1.65
C PHE A 172 -25.04 -60.81 -0.69
N LEU A 173 -26.09 -60.19 -0.15
CA LEU A 173 -27.08 -60.81 0.71
C LEU A 173 -27.94 -61.83 0.01
N PHE A 174 -28.31 -61.62 -1.27
CA PHE A 174 -29.09 -62.57 -2.03
C PHE A 174 -28.26 -63.79 -2.49
N ASN A 175 -26.96 -63.64 -2.68
CA ASN A 175 -26.10 -64.75 -3.13
C ASN A 175 -25.61 -65.66 -1.99
N THR A 176 -25.72 -65.24 -0.72
CA THR A 176 -25.32 -66.04 0.45
C THR A 176 -26.49 -66.79 1.09
N LEU A 177 -27.70 -66.54 0.65
CA LEU A 177 -28.96 -67.18 1.17
C LEU A 177 -29.57 -68.16 0.15
N ALA A 178 -29.01 -68.40 -1.01
CA ALA A 178 -29.37 -69.43 -2.00
C ALA A 178 -28.39 -70.62 -1.88
#